data_48d7410544c418914cfec230694f3585
#
_entry.id   48d7410544c418914cfec230694f3585
#
_cell.length_a   1.000
_cell.length_b   1.000
_cell.length_c   1.000
_cell.angle_alpha   90.00
_cell.angle_beta   90.00
_cell.angle_gamma   90.00
#
_symmetry.space_group_name_H-M   'P 1'
#
loop_
_entity.id
_entity.type
_entity.pdbx_description
1 polymer ?
#
loop_
_entity_poly.entity_id
_entity_poly.type
_entity_poly.pdbx_seq_one_letter_code
_entity_poly.pdbx_strand_id
1 'polypeptide(L)'
;MQYICEKTKMSILVVGTVAFDAIETKHGKTDKIVGGAATYICHSASPFSKNIKLVSVVGDDFPKHEIIKLEKKGVDTLGLQIKKGEKTFFWSGKYHDDMNIRDTIETQLNVLERFVPHVPKSYRKSKFLMLGNLMPSVQQKVLDQMQERPELIILDTMNFWMDNFLENLLKSLKEVDILTINDEEARQLSGEDTLVKAAKKITKMGPKYLIIKKGEHGSMLFGEEKIFLTPAYPLERVIDPTAVSYTHLTLPTINWV
;
A
#
# COMPACT_ATOMS: atom_id res chain seq x y z
N MET A 1 24.59 4.05 -18.63
CA MET A 1 24.58 2.58 -18.80
C MET A 1 24.59 1.80 -17.47
N GLN A 2 25.25 2.27 -16.43
CA GLN A 2 25.28 1.65 -15.08
C GLN A 2 23.91 1.62 -14.38
N TYR A 3 23.09 2.68 -14.48
CA TYR A 3 21.75 2.77 -13.91
C TYR A 3 20.73 1.75 -14.47
N ILE A 4 20.92 1.26 -15.70
CA ILE A 4 20.00 0.29 -16.31
C ILE A 4 20.31 -1.14 -15.83
N CYS A 5 21.57 -1.43 -15.49
CA CYS A 5 21.99 -2.76 -15.02
C CYS A 5 21.55 -3.05 -13.58
N GLU A 6 21.31 -2.02 -12.74
CA GLU A 6 20.82 -2.20 -11.36
C GLU A 6 19.30 -2.42 -11.30
N LYS A 7 18.52 -1.93 -12.28
CA LYS A 7 17.07 -2.12 -12.35
C LYS A 7 16.63 -3.60 -12.39
N THR A 8 17.45 -4.48 -12.94
CA THR A 8 17.17 -5.92 -13.01
C THR A 8 17.42 -6.66 -11.69
N LYS A 9 18.13 -6.06 -10.75
CA LYS A 9 18.45 -6.67 -9.44
C LYS A 9 17.42 -6.34 -8.34
N MET A 10 16.56 -5.35 -8.55
CA MET A 10 15.53 -4.98 -7.57
C MET A 10 14.31 -5.89 -7.68
N SER A 11 14.22 -6.89 -6.81
CA SER A 11 13.02 -7.73 -6.68
C SER A 11 12.12 -7.13 -5.60
N ILE A 12 10.89 -6.79 -5.97
CA ILE A 12 9.90 -6.21 -5.07
C ILE A 12 8.77 -7.22 -4.87
N LEU A 13 8.54 -7.66 -3.64
CA LEU A 13 7.34 -8.41 -3.27
C LEU A 13 6.29 -7.42 -2.79
N VAL A 14 5.17 -7.38 -3.49
CA VAL A 14 3.99 -6.57 -3.16
C VAL A 14 2.92 -7.48 -2.59
N VAL A 15 2.46 -7.17 -1.41
CA VAL A 15 1.36 -7.87 -0.73
C VAL A 15 0.28 -6.84 -0.40
N GLY A 16 -0.95 -7.11 -0.79
CA GLY A 16 -2.05 -6.16 -0.58
C GLY A 16 -3.32 -6.60 -1.28
N THR A 17 -4.33 -5.76 -1.25
CA THR A 17 -5.60 -6.03 -1.91
C THR A 17 -5.50 -5.85 -3.42
N VAL A 18 -6.07 -6.79 -4.17
CA VAL A 18 -6.56 -6.61 -5.54
C VAL A 18 -8.07 -6.61 -5.43
N ALA A 19 -8.73 -5.56 -5.87
CA ALA A 19 -10.08 -5.25 -5.46
C ALA A 19 -10.92 -4.65 -6.58
N PHE A 20 -12.20 -4.50 -6.28
CA PHE A 20 -13.07 -3.56 -6.98
C PHE A 20 -13.42 -2.38 -6.07
N ASP A 21 -13.39 -1.19 -6.64
CA ASP A 21 -13.80 0.03 -5.97
C ASP A 21 -14.99 0.66 -6.69
N ALA A 22 -15.89 1.33 -5.96
CA ALA A 22 -16.89 2.23 -6.48
C ALA A 22 -16.74 3.58 -5.81
N ILE A 23 -16.55 4.63 -6.61
CA ILE A 23 -16.11 5.94 -6.12
C ILE A 23 -17.12 6.98 -6.55
N GLU A 24 -17.59 7.78 -5.61
CA GLU A 24 -18.40 8.96 -5.85
C GLU A 24 -17.62 10.21 -5.44
N THR A 25 -17.50 11.16 -6.35
CA THR A 25 -16.90 12.48 -6.12
C THR A 25 -17.83 13.56 -6.65
N LYS A 26 -17.53 14.83 -6.37
CA LYS A 26 -18.23 15.97 -6.99
C LYS A 26 -18.12 16.00 -8.53
N HIS A 27 -17.21 15.23 -9.10
CA HIS A 27 -16.96 15.21 -10.54
C HIS A 27 -17.65 14.03 -11.25
N GLY A 28 -18.21 13.07 -10.50
CA GLY A 28 -18.90 11.93 -11.05
C GLY A 28 -18.89 10.71 -10.14
N LYS A 29 -19.46 9.65 -10.65
CA LYS A 29 -19.55 8.36 -9.96
C LYS A 29 -19.07 7.26 -10.89
N THR A 30 -18.29 6.35 -10.32
CA THR A 30 -17.93 5.09 -10.97
C THR A 30 -18.69 3.95 -10.30
N ASP A 31 -18.99 2.91 -11.06
CA ASP A 31 -19.55 1.71 -10.46
C ASP A 31 -18.42 0.80 -9.96
N LYS A 32 -18.13 -0.24 -10.74
CA LYS A 32 -17.16 -1.25 -10.34
C LYS A 32 -15.87 -1.10 -11.16
N ILE A 33 -14.86 -0.46 -10.61
CA ILE A 33 -13.54 -0.30 -11.23
C ILE A 33 -12.49 -1.15 -10.50
N VAL A 34 -11.42 -1.50 -11.21
CA VAL A 34 -10.30 -2.23 -10.60
C VAL A 34 -9.53 -1.29 -9.69
N GLY A 35 -9.35 -1.72 -8.44
CA GLY A 35 -8.68 -1.00 -7.38
C GLY A 35 -7.87 -1.92 -6.48
N GLY A 36 -7.70 -1.48 -5.25
CA GLY A 36 -6.93 -2.20 -4.21
C GLY A 36 -5.48 -1.78 -4.13
N ALA A 37 -4.95 -1.82 -2.91
CA ALA A 37 -3.60 -1.38 -2.57
C ALA A 37 -2.51 -1.99 -3.45
N ALA A 38 -2.51 -3.33 -3.60
CA ALA A 38 -1.48 -4.02 -4.38
C ALA A 38 -1.57 -3.69 -5.88
N THR A 39 -2.77 -3.47 -6.42
CA THR A 39 -2.94 -3.04 -7.80
C THR A 39 -2.22 -1.73 -8.05
N TYR A 40 -2.48 -0.72 -7.22
CA TYR A 40 -1.86 0.60 -7.36
C TYR A 40 -0.35 0.56 -7.10
N ILE A 41 0.11 -0.17 -6.09
CA ILE A 41 1.54 -0.36 -5.83
C ILE A 41 2.24 -1.00 -7.04
N CYS A 42 1.67 -2.05 -7.63
CA CYS A 42 2.23 -2.70 -8.81
C CYS A 42 2.29 -1.73 -10.02
N HIS A 43 1.24 -0.95 -10.23
CA HIS A 43 1.22 0.06 -11.29
C HIS A 43 2.30 1.11 -11.08
N SER A 44 2.43 1.64 -9.88
CA SER A 44 3.40 2.68 -9.54
C SER A 44 4.85 2.18 -9.57
N ALA A 45 5.10 0.91 -9.20
CA ALA A 45 6.43 0.31 -9.22
C ALA A 45 6.88 -0.11 -10.63
N SER A 46 5.93 -0.41 -11.54
CA SER A 46 6.23 -0.97 -12.86
C SER A 46 7.10 -0.10 -13.80
N PRO A 47 7.12 1.25 -13.71
CA PRO A 47 8.07 2.08 -14.43
C PRO A 47 9.52 1.91 -13.95
N PHE A 48 9.72 1.51 -12.69
CA PHE A 48 11.03 1.45 -12.04
C PHE A 48 11.61 0.04 -11.98
N SER A 49 10.76 -1.00 -11.93
CA SER A 49 11.18 -2.40 -11.88
C SER A 49 10.31 -3.27 -12.79
N LYS A 50 10.93 -4.30 -13.38
CA LYS A 50 10.24 -5.37 -14.09
C LYS A 50 10.29 -6.70 -13.32
N ASN A 51 10.73 -6.68 -12.07
CA ASN A 51 10.79 -7.83 -11.19
C ASN A 51 9.90 -7.57 -9.96
N ILE A 52 8.60 -7.40 -10.23
CA ILE A 52 7.57 -7.18 -9.23
C ILE A 52 6.82 -8.50 -9.05
N LYS A 53 6.63 -8.92 -7.82
CA LYS A 53 5.97 -10.16 -7.44
C LYS A 53 4.73 -9.81 -6.63
N LEU A 54 3.59 -10.38 -6.98
CA LEU A 54 2.32 -10.07 -6.34
C LEU A 54 1.82 -11.25 -5.48
N VAL A 55 1.50 -10.97 -4.23
CA VAL A 55 0.73 -11.88 -3.35
C VAL A 55 -0.58 -11.20 -2.98
N SER A 56 -1.69 -11.80 -3.39
CA SER A 56 -3.04 -11.31 -3.14
C SER A 56 -4.07 -12.42 -3.34
N VAL A 57 -5.35 -12.07 -3.23
CA VAL A 57 -6.48 -12.98 -3.50
C VAL A 57 -7.59 -12.24 -4.22
N VAL A 58 -8.22 -12.91 -5.18
CA VAL A 58 -9.42 -12.45 -5.90
C VAL A 58 -10.43 -13.58 -6.02
N GLY A 59 -11.69 -13.24 -6.26
CA GLY A 59 -12.71 -14.19 -6.68
C GLY A 59 -12.61 -14.54 -8.17
N ASP A 60 -13.43 -15.48 -8.64
CA ASP A 60 -13.52 -15.82 -10.05
C ASP A 60 -14.31 -14.79 -10.88
N ASP A 61 -14.90 -13.80 -10.21
CA ASP A 61 -15.50 -12.62 -10.82
C ASP A 61 -14.47 -11.58 -11.27
N PHE A 62 -13.18 -11.74 -10.90
CA PHE A 62 -12.15 -10.79 -11.29
C PHE A 62 -11.74 -10.97 -12.76
N PRO A 63 -11.71 -9.89 -13.57
CA PRO A 63 -11.47 -9.99 -15.00
C PRO A 63 -10.05 -10.47 -15.33
N LYS A 64 -9.92 -11.57 -16.06
CA LYS A 64 -8.62 -12.13 -16.49
C LYS A 64 -7.77 -11.13 -17.27
N HIS A 65 -8.38 -10.25 -18.04
CA HIS A 65 -7.64 -9.26 -18.83
C HIS A 65 -6.93 -8.22 -17.93
N GLU A 66 -7.41 -7.96 -16.71
CA GLU A 66 -6.74 -7.08 -15.75
C GLU A 66 -5.49 -7.75 -15.16
N ILE A 67 -5.53 -9.07 -14.91
CA ILE A 67 -4.35 -9.85 -14.52
C ILE A 67 -3.30 -9.78 -15.64
N ILE A 68 -3.72 -10.00 -16.90
CA ILE A 68 -2.82 -9.91 -18.06
C ILE A 68 -2.23 -8.49 -18.21
N LYS A 69 -2.97 -7.44 -17.88
CA LYS A 69 -2.42 -6.06 -17.88
C LYS A 69 -1.29 -5.89 -16.86
N LEU A 70 -1.41 -6.46 -15.66
CA LEU A 70 -0.34 -6.45 -14.66
C LEU A 70 0.88 -7.23 -15.15
N GLU A 71 0.68 -8.43 -15.72
CA GLU A 71 1.75 -9.27 -16.26
C GLU A 71 2.52 -8.55 -17.39
N LYS A 72 1.81 -7.88 -18.31
CA LYS A 72 2.44 -7.06 -19.35
C LYS A 72 3.29 -5.91 -18.82
N LYS A 73 3.02 -5.45 -17.60
CA LYS A 73 3.83 -4.43 -16.92
C LYS A 73 5.06 -5.01 -16.19
N GLY A 74 5.22 -6.34 -16.18
CA GLY A 74 6.33 -7.04 -15.54
C GLY A 74 6.03 -7.47 -14.11
N VAL A 75 4.74 -7.65 -13.77
CA VAL A 75 4.30 -8.20 -12.49
C VAL A 75 4.15 -9.72 -12.63
N ASP A 76 4.86 -10.46 -11.78
CA ASP A 76 4.68 -11.91 -11.63
C ASP A 76 3.48 -12.18 -10.71
N THR A 77 2.45 -12.81 -11.23
CA THR A 77 1.17 -13.07 -10.56
C THR A 77 1.05 -14.49 -9.98
N LEU A 78 2.14 -15.26 -9.90
CA LEU A 78 2.15 -16.64 -9.34
C LEU A 78 1.60 -16.70 -7.90
N GLY A 79 1.74 -15.60 -7.13
CA GLY A 79 1.22 -15.49 -5.76
C GLY A 79 -0.23 -14.98 -5.69
N LEU A 80 -0.89 -14.70 -6.82
CA LEU A 80 -2.29 -14.29 -6.85
C LEU A 80 -3.20 -15.51 -6.78
N GLN A 81 -3.94 -15.66 -5.68
CA GLN A 81 -4.92 -16.74 -5.50
C GLN A 81 -6.24 -16.36 -6.16
N ILE A 82 -6.83 -17.28 -6.93
CA ILE A 82 -8.17 -17.11 -7.51
C ILE A 82 -9.10 -18.11 -6.83
N LYS A 83 -10.13 -17.63 -6.14
CA LYS A 83 -11.09 -18.45 -5.40
C LYS A 83 -12.35 -18.68 -6.23
N LYS A 84 -12.59 -19.94 -6.59
CA LYS A 84 -13.81 -20.32 -7.34
C LYS A 84 -15.06 -20.19 -6.48
N GLY A 85 -16.12 -19.63 -7.07
CA GLY A 85 -17.41 -19.43 -6.42
C GLY A 85 -17.43 -18.32 -5.38
N GLU A 86 -16.35 -17.60 -5.23
CA GLU A 86 -16.26 -16.46 -4.31
C GLU A 86 -16.14 -15.13 -5.08
N LYS A 87 -16.53 -14.04 -4.43
CA LYS A 87 -16.42 -12.69 -5.01
C LYS A 87 -15.12 -12.01 -4.55
N THR A 88 -14.59 -11.18 -5.42
CA THR A 88 -13.47 -10.28 -5.12
C THR A 88 -13.89 -9.25 -4.08
N PHE A 89 -12.96 -8.82 -3.22
CA PHE A 89 -13.13 -7.72 -2.29
C PHE A 89 -13.69 -6.48 -3.01
N PHE A 90 -14.66 -5.84 -2.39
CA PHE A 90 -15.30 -4.64 -2.90
C PHE A 90 -15.36 -3.56 -1.83
N TRP A 91 -15.01 -2.34 -2.24
CA TRP A 91 -15.14 -1.15 -1.42
C TRP A 91 -15.87 -0.06 -2.19
N SER A 92 -16.74 0.68 -1.50
CA SER A 92 -17.41 1.86 -2.04
C SER A 92 -17.24 3.03 -1.10
N GLY A 93 -16.88 4.19 -1.66
CA GLY A 93 -16.68 5.40 -0.91
C GLY A 93 -17.16 6.64 -1.64
N LYS A 94 -17.48 7.65 -0.84
CA LYS A 94 -17.89 8.97 -1.30
C LYS A 94 -16.93 10.02 -0.75
N TYR A 95 -16.32 10.79 -1.64
CA TYR A 95 -15.49 11.93 -1.30
C TYR A 95 -16.35 13.19 -1.18
N HIS A 96 -16.05 13.99 -0.15
CA HIS A 96 -16.67 15.30 0.06
C HIS A 96 -16.10 16.35 -0.90
N ASP A 97 -16.58 17.59 -0.81
CA ASP A 97 -16.02 18.71 -1.57
C ASP A 97 -14.53 18.94 -1.26
N ASP A 98 -14.16 18.78 0.00
CA ASP A 98 -12.78 18.53 0.41
C ASP A 98 -12.40 17.08 0.08
N MET A 99 -11.65 16.91 -1.00
CA MET A 99 -11.24 15.59 -1.51
C MET A 99 -10.29 14.82 -0.58
N ASN A 100 -9.88 15.40 0.55
CA ASN A 100 -9.14 14.70 1.60
C ASN A 100 -10.07 13.93 2.54
N ILE A 101 -11.37 14.28 2.57
CA ILE A 101 -12.38 13.67 3.44
C ILE A 101 -13.24 12.70 2.62
N ARG A 102 -13.39 11.48 3.11
CA ARG A 102 -14.24 10.46 2.49
C ARG A 102 -15.05 9.70 3.52
N ASP A 103 -16.25 9.29 3.11
CA ASP A 103 -17.08 8.31 3.82
C ASP A 103 -16.97 6.95 3.14
N THR A 104 -16.85 5.89 3.92
CA THR A 104 -17.03 4.53 3.42
C THR A 104 -18.53 4.24 3.37
N ILE A 105 -19.07 3.94 2.20
CA ILE A 105 -20.47 3.59 2.00
C ILE A 105 -20.68 2.10 2.22
N GLU A 106 -19.80 1.28 1.65
CA GLU A 106 -19.90 -0.18 1.72
C GLU A 106 -18.52 -0.83 1.69
N THR A 107 -18.40 -1.92 2.43
CA THR A 107 -17.23 -2.82 2.37
C THR A 107 -17.71 -4.26 2.35
N GLN A 108 -17.41 -4.99 1.29
CA GLN A 108 -17.65 -6.42 1.18
C GLN A 108 -16.31 -7.15 1.22
N LEU A 109 -15.99 -7.80 2.34
CA LEU A 109 -14.72 -8.49 2.53
C LEU A 109 -14.54 -9.65 1.55
N ASN A 110 -15.60 -10.43 1.31
CA ASN A 110 -15.60 -11.54 0.35
C ASN A 110 -14.37 -12.46 0.54
N VAL A 111 -13.56 -12.67 -0.52
CA VAL A 111 -12.34 -13.51 -0.45
C VAL A 111 -11.32 -13.05 0.60
N LEU A 112 -11.32 -11.79 1.03
CA LEU A 112 -10.38 -11.29 2.03
C LEU A 112 -10.71 -11.78 3.45
N GLU A 113 -11.97 -12.08 3.74
CA GLU A 113 -12.39 -12.51 5.09
C GLU A 113 -11.61 -13.73 5.58
N ARG A 114 -11.31 -14.65 4.65
CA ARG A 114 -10.59 -15.89 4.94
C ARG A 114 -9.25 -16.01 4.23
N PHE A 115 -8.69 -14.87 3.85
CA PHE A 115 -7.43 -14.86 3.12
C PHE A 115 -6.27 -15.36 3.98
N VAL A 116 -5.68 -16.46 3.55
CA VAL A 116 -4.41 -16.96 4.08
C VAL A 116 -3.35 -16.76 2.99
N PRO A 117 -2.38 -15.86 3.19
CA PRO A 117 -1.37 -15.56 2.20
C PRO A 117 -0.46 -16.75 2.00
N HIS A 118 -0.19 -17.09 0.75
CA HIS A 118 0.82 -18.06 0.37
C HIS A 118 1.91 -17.33 -0.43
N VAL A 119 3.11 -17.27 0.13
CA VAL A 119 4.27 -16.70 -0.54
C VAL A 119 4.97 -17.81 -1.32
N PRO A 120 4.96 -17.81 -2.66
CA PRO A 120 5.69 -18.79 -3.47
C PRO A 120 7.16 -18.85 -3.08
N LYS A 121 7.78 -20.05 -3.14
CA LYS A 121 9.18 -20.23 -2.74
C LYS A 121 10.14 -19.26 -3.46
N SER A 122 9.90 -19.00 -4.75
CA SER A 122 10.67 -18.05 -5.57
C SER A 122 10.55 -16.60 -5.12
N TYR A 123 9.55 -16.25 -4.28
CA TYR A 123 9.33 -14.89 -3.79
C TYR A 123 9.99 -14.64 -2.44
N ARG A 124 10.25 -15.69 -1.65
CA ARG A 124 10.68 -15.62 -0.24
C ARG A 124 12.07 -15.01 0.00
N LYS A 125 12.79 -14.71 -1.07
CA LYS A 125 14.09 -14.03 -1.06
C LYS A 125 14.04 -12.69 -1.79
N SER A 126 12.88 -12.05 -1.85
CA SER A 126 12.73 -10.73 -2.46
C SER A 126 13.48 -9.68 -1.62
N LYS A 127 14.19 -8.78 -2.30
CA LYS A 127 15.01 -7.75 -1.63
C LYS A 127 14.17 -6.69 -0.94
N PHE A 128 13.04 -6.35 -1.54
CA PHE A 128 12.11 -5.34 -1.02
C PHE A 128 10.76 -5.98 -0.80
N LEU A 129 10.15 -5.67 0.35
CA LEU A 129 8.80 -6.12 0.70
C LEU A 129 7.93 -4.90 0.98
N MET A 130 6.84 -4.77 0.22
CA MET A 130 5.80 -3.78 0.45
C MET A 130 4.53 -4.48 0.95
N LEU A 131 4.23 -4.28 2.21
CA LEU A 131 3.00 -4.74 2.87
C LEU A 131 1.96 -3.62 2.76
N GLY A 132 1.13 -3.66 1.72
CA GLY A 132 0.02 -2.75 1.53
C GLY A 132 -1.07 -2.97 2.58
N ASN A 133 -2.08 -2.11 2.55
CA ASN A 133 -3.17 -2.13 3.51
C ASN A 133 -3.91 -3.48 3.51
N LEU A 134 -3.69 -4.25 4.56
CA LEU A 134 -4.32 -5.54 4.87
C LEU A 134 -4.41 -5.73 6.39
N MET A 135 -5.19 -6.72 6.81
CA MET A 135 -5.23 -7.13 8.22
C MET A 135 -3.81 -7.41 8.74
N PRO A 136 -3.39 -6.83 9.89
CA PRO A 136 -2.03 -7.01 10.41
C PRO A 136 -1.60 -8.47 10.61
N SER A 137 -2.52 -9.36 10.95
CA SER A 137 -2.22 -10.79 11.06
C SER A 137 -1.90 -11.46 9.70
N VAL A 138 -2.43 -10.93 8.60
CA VAL A 138 -2.08 -11.38 7.23
C VAL A 138 -0.69 -10.86 6.86
N GLN A 139 -0.39 -9.61 7.17
CA GLN A 139 0.94 -9.01 6.97
C GLN A 139 2.01 -9.80 7.75
N GLN A 140 1.73 -10.16 9.02
CA GLN A 140 2.63 -10.97 9.83
C GLN A 140 2.88 -12.35 9.22
N LYS A 141 1.82 -13.05 8.76
CA LYS A 141 2.00 -14.36 8.09
C LYS A 141 2.85 -14.29 6.84
N VAL A 142 2.94 -13.14 6.18
CA VAL A 142 3.86 -12.95 5.04
C VAL A 142 5.30 -12.82 5.54
N LEU A 143 5.54 -12.01 6.58
CA LEU A 143 6.85 -11.86 7.22
C LEU A 143 7.40 -13.22 7.65
N ASP A 144 6.57 -14.04 8.31
CA ASP A 144 6.93 -15.39 8.80
C ASP A 144 7.31 -16.37 7.66
N GLN A 145 6.89 -16.13 6.43
CA GLN A 145 7.20 -16.98 5.28
C GLN A 145 8.47 -16.55 4.53
N MET A 146 9.05 -15.39 4.84
CA MET A 146 10.28 -14.96 4.19
C MET A 146 11.45 -15.82 4.64
N GLN A 147 12.27 -16.31 3.70
CA GLN A 147 13.46 -17.12 3.99
C GLN A 147 14.68 -16.28 4.34
N GLU A 148 14.74 -15.08 3.79
CA GLU A 148 15.78 -14.07 4.06
C GLU A 148 15.06 -12.77 4.37
N ARG A 149 15.53 -12.04 5.39
CA ARG A 149 14.97 -10.73 5.69
C ARG A 149 15.21 -9.78 4.50
N PRO A 150 14.16 -9.17 3.94
CA PRO A 150 14.34 -8.15 2.91
C PRO A 150 15.27 -7.01 3.36
N GLU A 151 15.98 -6.42 2.41
CA GLU A 151 16.83 -5.24 2.66
C GLU A 151 15.98 -4.06 3.16
N LEU A 152 14.72 -3.98 2.72
CA LEU A 152 13.76 -2.97 3.15
C LEU A 152 12.35 -3.56 3.22
N ILE A 153 11.69 -3.34 4.35
CA ILE A 153 10.30 -3.73 4.59
C ILE A 153 9.48 -2.47 4.86
N ILE A 154 8.49 -2.23 4.01
CA ILE A 154 7.58 -1.09 4.11
C ILE A 154 6.20 -1.62 4.48
N LEU A 155 5.54 -0.99 5.43
CA LEU A 155 4.18 -1.32 5.85
C LEU A 155 3.27 -0.11 5.72
N ASP A 156 2.10 -0.35 5.13
CA ASP A 156 0.97 0.58 5.13
C ASP A 156 -0.18 0.00 5.96
N THR A 157 -0.95 0.87 6.60
CA THR A 157 -2.07 0.50 7.46
C THR A 157 -3.19 1.53 7.33
N MET A 158 -4.24 1.39 8.14
CA MET A 158 -5.35 2.35 8.19
C MET A 158 -6.00 2.38 9.59
N ASN A 159 -6.83 3.40 9.82
CA ASN A 159 -7.57 3.63 11.06
C ASN A 159 -8.27 2.37 11.58
N PHE A 160 -8.97 1.64 10.71
CA PHE A 160 -9.72 0.44 11.09
C PHE A 160 -8.86 -0.62 11.79
N TRP A 161 -7.62 -0.81 11.34
CA TRP A 161 -6.70 -1.77 11.96
C TRP A 161 -6.15 -1.26 13.28
N MET A 162 -5.99 0.05 13.42
CA MET A 162 -5.58 0.68 14.68
C MET A 162 -6.67 0.54 15.75
N ASP A 163 -7.94 0.67 15.35
CA ASP A 163 -9.06 0.55 16.28
C ASP A 163 -9.35 -0.88 16.73
N ASN A 164 -9.19 -1.85 15.81
CA ASN A 164 -9.67 -3.21 16.04
C ASN A 164 -8.56 -4.25 16.27
N PHE A 165 -7.33 -3.98 15.80
CA PHE A 165 -6.21 -4.94 15.77
C PHE A 165 -4.86 -4.31 16.15
N LEU A 166 -4.88 -3.33 17.07
CA LEU A 166 -3.69 -2.56 17.44
C LEU A 166 -2.53 -3.44 17.92
N GLU A 167 -2.79 -4.44 18.74
CA GLU A 167 -1.75 -5.34 19.27
C GLU A 167 -1.03 -6.09 18.14
N ASN A 168 -1.77 -6.56 17.13
CA ASN A 168 -1.20 -7.22 15.96
C ASN A 168 -0.38 -6.24 15.10
N LEU A 169 -0.88 -5.02 14.92
CA LEU A 169 -0.17 -3.96 14.21
C LEU A 169 1.17 -3.64 14.91
N LEU A 170 1.14 -3.44 16.23
CA LEU A 170 2.35 -3.14 17.01
C LEU A 170 3.40 -4.27 16.94
N LYS A 171 2.98 -5.53 16.78
CA LYS A 171 3.91 -6.64 16.53
C LYS A 171 4.60 -6.48 15.17
N SER A 172 3.82 -6.26 14.11
CA SER A 172 4.36 -6.08 12.76
C SER A 172 5.28 -4.84 12.66
N LEU A 173 4.96 -3.74 13.38
CA LEU A 173 5.79 -2.54 13.38
C LEU A 173 7.22 -2.78 13.89
N LYS A 174 7.44 -3.77 14.74
CA LYS A 174 8.78 -4.11 15.24
C LYS A 174 9.67 -4.78 14.19
N GLU A 175 9.07 -5.30 13.13
CA GLU A 175 9.76 -6.06 12.08
C GLU A 175 9.98 -5.27 10.80
N VAL A 176 9.33 -4.08 10.67
CA VAL A 176 9.39 -3.28 9.45
C VAL A 176 10.40 -2.13 9.58
N ASP A 177 10.92 -1.70 8.45
CA ASP A 177 11.87 -0.57 8.40
C ASP A 177 11.15 0.75 8.22
N ILE A 178 10.10 0.80 7.41
CA ILE A 178 9.33 2.01 7.10
C ILE A 178 7.86 1.76 7.40
N LEU A 179 7.24 2.66 8.17
CA LEU A 179 5.80 2.80 8.24
C LEU A 179 5.37 3.98 7.35
N THR A 180 4.30 3.79 6.58
CA THR A 180 3.69 4.85 5.79
C THR A 180 2.23 5.02 6.17
N ILE A 181 1.86 6.21 6.60
CA ILE A 181 0.52 6.56 7.08
C ILE A 181 0.18 7.99 6.69
N ASN A 182 -1.10 8.36 6.79
CA ASN A 182 -1.49 9.76 6.66
C ASN A 182 -1.34 10.51 7.99
N ASP A 183 -1.59 11.79 7.99
CA ASP A 183 -1.41 12.65 9.16
C ASP A 183 -2.48 12.41 10.25
N GLU A 184 -3.69 12.01 9.87
CA GLU A 184 -4.75 11.62 10.80
C GLU A 184 -4.40 10.29 11.49
N GLU A 185 -3.98 9.30 10.72
CA GLU A 185 -3.50 8.00 11.22
C GLU A 185 -2.29 8.17 12.13
N ALA A 186 -1.38 9.11 11.83
CA ALA A 186 -0.23 9.39 12.67
C ALA A 186 -0.64 9.95 14.04
N ARG A 187 -1.62 10.85 14.07
CA ARG A 187 -2.18 11.38 15.34
C ARG A 187 -2.90 10.28 16.11
N GLN A 188 -3.73 9.48 15.44
CA GLN A 188 -4.45 8.38 16.07
C GLN A 188 -3.50 7.35 16.69
N LEU A 189 -2.53 6.83 15.93
CA LEU A 189 -1.58 5.82 16.40
C LEU A 189 -0.73 6.31 17.58
N SER A 190 -0.36 7.57 17.56
CA SER A 190 0.50 8.15 18.58
C SER A 190 -0.25 8.76 19.77
N GLY A 191 -1.49 9.22 19.57
CA GLY A 191 -2.21 10.05 20.53
C GLY A 191 -1.62 11.45 20.69
N GLU A 192 -0.88 11.95 19.72
CA GLU A 192 -0.20 13.25 19.76
C GLU A 192 -0.81 14.23 18.75
N ASP A 193 -0.90 15.51 19.12
CA ASP A 193 -1.52 16.54 18.27
C ASP A 193 -0.61 16.99 17.13
N THR A 194 0.72 16.98 17.32
CA THR A 194 1.68 17.45 16.32
C THR A 194 2.41 16.30 15.65
N LEU A 195 2.63 16.40 14.33
CA LEU A 195 3.25 15.33 13.55
C LEU A 195 4.68 15.04 13.98
N VAL A 196 5.42 16.03 14.49
CA VAL A 196 6.78 15.83 15.00
C VAL A 196 6.77 15.00 16.29
N LYS A 197 5.85 15.26 17.22
CA LYS A 197 5.68 14.43 18.42
C LYS A 197 5.18 13.05 18.08
N ALA A 198 4.19 12.96 17.18
CA ALA A 198 3.67 11.71 16.66
C ALA A 198 4.79 10.84 16.09
N ALA A 199 5.64 11.40 15.22
CA ALA A 199 6.76 10.68 14.62
C ALA A 199 7.74 10.15 15.67
N LYS A 200 8.13 10.98 16.64
CA LYS A 200 9.02 10.55 17.74
C LYS A 200 8.45 9.41 18.58
N LYS A 201 7.13 9.33 18.72
CA LYS A 201 6.48 8.25 19.46
C LYS A 201 6.33 6.99 18.62
N ILE A 202 5.96 7.14 17.35
CA ILE A 202 5.76 6.01 16.41
C ILE A 202 7.08 5.32 16.10
N THR A 203 8.19 6.05 15.89
CA THR A 203 9.49 5.44 15.65
C THR A 203 9.97 4.58 16.83
N LYS A 204 9.55 4.89 18.06
CA LYS A 204 9.81 4.03 19.23
C LYS A 204 8.98 2.74 19.25
N MET A 205 7.95 2.63 18.41
CA MET A 205 7.14 1.40 18.29
C MET A 205 7.80 0.34 17.39
N GLY A 206 8.85 0.72 16.63
CA GLY A 206 9.63 -0.24 15.81
C GLY A 206 10.24 0.31 14.54
N PRO A 207 9.49 1.00 13.65
CA PRO A 207 10.00 1.40 12.35
C PRO A 207 11.13 2.45 12.49
N LYS A 208 12.19 2.28 11.68
CA LYS A 208 13.31 3.23 11.63
C LYS A 208 12.92 4.54 10.96
N TYR A 209 12.03 4.44 9.99
CA TYR A 209 11.57 5.57 9.18
C TYR A 209 10.05 5.64 9.21
N LEU A 210 9.53 6.85 9.20
CA LEU A 210 8.10 7.12 9.12
C LEU A 210 7.84 8.09 7.98
N ILE A 211 6.95 7.71 7.06
CA ILE A 211 6.43 8.59 6.02
C ILE A 211 5.02 9.01 6.43
N ILE A 212 4.82 10.31 6.64
CA ILE A 212 3.50 10.89 6.90
C ILE A 212 3.03 11.61 5.62
N LYS A 213 1.96 11.09 5.02
CA LYS A 213 1.30 11.64 3.85
C LYS A 213 0.32 12.73 4.29
N LYS A 214 0.27 13.85 3.57
CA LYS A 214 -0.52 15.04 3.93
C LYS A 214 -1.38 15.53 2.78
N GLY A 215 -1.87 14.63 1.93
CA GLY A 215 -2.68 14.98 0.78
C GLY A 215 -2.00 16.00 -0.13
N GLU A 216 -2.69 17.07 -0.48
CA GLU A 216 -2.19 18.17 -1.32
C GLU A 216 -0.98 18.93 -0.72
N HIS A 217 -0.72 18.75 0.58
CA HIS A 217 0.43 19.37 1.26
C HIS A 217 1.70 18.51 1.20
N GLY A 218 1.70 17.42 0.41
CA GLY A 218 2.86 16.57 0.21
C GLY A 218 3.09 15.55 1.32
N SER A 219 4.34 15.31 1.69
CA SER A 219 4.71 14.33 2.71
C SER A 219 5.90 14.74 3.55
N MET A 220 6.03 14.08 4.70
CA MET A 220 7.15 14.22 5.62
C MET A 220 7.78 12.85 5.84
N LEU A 221 9.10 12.75 5.66
CA LEU A 221 9.89 11.58 6.02
C LEU A 221 10.67 11.90 7.31
N PHE A 222 10.48 11.06 8.31
CA PHE A 222 11.22 11.11 9.59
C PHE A 222 12.17 9.91 9.67
N GLY A 223 13.41 10.14 10.05
CA GLY A 223 14.40 9.10 10.28
C GLY A 223 15.78 9.67 10.59
N GLU A 224 16.60 8.95 11.37
CA GLU A 224 17.97 9.35 11.74
C GLU A 224 18.06 10.80 12.28
N GLU A 225 17.09 11.19 13.11
CA GLU A 225 16.96 12.55 13.68
C GLU A 225 16.77 13.67 12.64
N LYS A 226 16.51 13.31 11.38
CA LYS A 226 16.26 14.24 10.28
C LYS A 226 14.80 14.21 9.88
N ILE A 227 14.34 15.34 9.36
CA ILE A 227 13.03 15.50 8.76
C ILE A 227 13.22 15.98 7.33
N PHE A 228 12.69 15.23 6.38
CA PHE A 228 12.65 15.61 4.98
C PHE A 228 11.22 15.93 4.59
N LEU A 229 11.02 17.05 3.90
CA LEU A 229 9.72 17.54 3.46
C LEU A 229 9.67 17.50 1.94
N THR A 230 8.60 16.93 1.39
CA THR A 230 8.36 16.90 -0.04
C THR A 230 7.01 17.56 -0.33
N PRO A 231 6.95 18.62 -1.15
CA PRO A 231 5.68 19.17 -1.59
C PRO A 231 4.96 18.18 -2.53
N ALA A 232 3.64 18.27 -2.59
CA ALA A 232 2.89 17.64 -3.66
C ALA A 232 3.03 18.44 -4.96
N TYR A 233 2.89 17.78 -6.11
CA TYR A 233 2.79 18.49 -7.37
C TYR A 233 1.46 19.27 -7.42
N PRO A 234 1.47 20.58 -7.69
CA PRO A 234 0.25 21.37 -7.71
C PRO A 234 -0.60 21.01 -8.92
N LEU A 235 -1.81 20.55 -8.67
CA LEU A 235 -2.81 20.22 -9.69
C LEU A 235 -3.95 21.24 -9.65
N GLU A 236 -4.36 21.76 -10.79
CA GLU A 236 -5.54 22.65 -10.88
C GLU A 236 -6.83 21.89 -10.56
N ARG A 237 -6.86 20.59 -10.85
CA ARG A 237 -8.05 19.76 -10.66
C ARG A 237 -7.68 18.33 -10.25
N VAL A 238 -8.26 17.90 -9.15
CA VAL A 238 -8.24 16.48 -8.71
C VAL A 238 -9.60 15.87 -9.07
N ILE A 239 -9.58 14.81 -9.89
CA ILE A 239 -10.78 14.10 -10.32
C ILE A 239 -11.09 12.94 -9.37
N ASP A 240 -10.06 12.18 -9.03
CA ASP A 240 -10.13 11.01 -8.17
C ASP A 240 -8.85 10.93 -7.31
N PRO A 241 -8.95 11.11 -5.99
CA PRO A 241 -7.81 11.01 -5.07
C PRO A 241 -7.56 9.59 -4.57
N THR A 242 -8.32 8.59 -5.03
CA THR A 242 -8.22 7.21 -4.54
C THR A 242 -6.83 6.66 -4.79
N ALA A 243 -6.27 6.05 -3.74
CA ALA A 243 -4.96 5.40 -3.75
C ALA A 243 -3.76 6.29 -4.13
N VAL A 244 -3.92 7.61 -4.16
CA VAL A 244 -2.81 8.57 -4.40
C VAL A 244 -1.62 8.32 -3.46
N SER A 245 -1.89 7.83 -2.26
CA SER A 245 -0.88 7.43 -1.27
C SER A 245 0.14 6.43 -1.82
N TYR A 246 -0.29 5.45 -2.60
CA TYR A 246 0.60 4.43 -3.16
C TYR A 246 1.40 4.94 -4.34
N THR A 247 0.87 5.89 -5.09
CA THR A 247 1.59 6.54 -6.19
C THR A 247 2.79 7.32 -5.67
N HIS A 248 2.63 8.04 -4.56
CA HIS A 248 3.71 8.81 -3.94
C HIS A 248 4.80 7.95 -3.29
N LEU A 249 4.44 6.77 -2.75
CA LEU A 249 5.39 5.88 -2.09
C LEU A 249 6.37 5.19 -3.04
N THR A 250 5.99 5.01 -4.29
CA THR A 250 6.77 4.27 -5.27
C THR A 250 7.49 5.17 -6.25
N LEU A 251 7.14 6.44 -6.31
CA LEU A 251 7.87 7.42 -7.09
C LEU A 251 9.07 7.90 -6.26
N PRO A 252 10.32 7.60 -6.65
CA PRO A 252 11.42 8.38 -6.15
C PRO A 252 11.15 9.83 -6.58
N THR A 253 11.11 10.73 -5.63
CA THR A 253 10.99 12.17 -5.84
C THR A 253 12.24 12.72 -6.53
N ILE A 254 12.61 12.14 -7.64
CA ILE A 254 13.74 12.54 -8.47
C ILE A 254 13.24 12.66 -9.89
N ASN A 255 12.54 13.73 -10.15
CA ASN A 255 12.61 14.37 -11.45
C ASN A 255 13.03 15.82 -11.18
N TRP A 256 14.33 15.97 -11.03
CA TRP A 256 14.97 17.24 -11.30
C TRP A 256 15.19 17.29 -12.82
N VAL A 257 14.40 18.05 -13.51
CA VAL A 257 14.76 18.68 -14.78
C VAL A 257 15.14 20.10 -14.48
#